data_cae9c202526aceb78b19ad0dbe9ff2be
#
_entry.id   cae9c202526aceb78b19ad0dbe9ff2be
#
_cell.length_a   1.000
_cell.length_b   1.000
_cell.length_c   1.000
_cell.angle_alpha   90.00
_cell.angle_beta   90.00
_cell.angle_gamma   90.00
#
_symmetry.space_group_name_H-M   'P 1'
#
loop_
_entity.id
_entity.type
_entity.pdbx_description
1 polymer ?
#
loop_
_entity_poly.entity_id
_entity_poly.type
_entity_poly.pdbx_seq_one_letter_code
_entity_poly.pdbx_strand_id
1 'polypeptide(L)' 'MKEVNLDIEGMHCTGCSTRLEKVLNNVDGVEGAKVSLEEKKADIKYDETQVSEKELIEAVEDAGFKAN' A
#
# COMPACT_ATOMS: atom_id res chain seq x y z
N MET A 1 -6.97 15.29 -0.16
CA MET A 1 -6.02 14.17 -0.01
C MET A 1 -6.21 13.49 1.30
N LYS A 2 -6.30 12.19 1.27
CA LYS A 2 -6.38 11.37 2.49
C LYS A 2 -5.12 10.55 2.67
N GLU A 3 -4.86 10.20 3.91
CA GLU A 3 -3.73 9.36 4.26
C GLU A 3 -4.23 8.17 5.05
N VAL A 4 -3.78 6.98 4.70
CA VAL A 4 -4.19 5.74 5.36
C VAL A 4 -2.98 4.91 5.75
N ASN A 5 -3.04 4.30 6.90
CA ASN A 5 -2.02 3.38 7.39
C ASN A 5 -2.63 1.98 7.38
N LEU A 6 -2.01 1.08 6.64
CA LEU A 6 -2.47 -0.31 6.55
C LEU A 6 -1.45 -1.23 7.19
N ASP A 7 -1.92 -2.19 7.97
CA ASP A 7 -1.07 -3.26 8.48
C ASP A 7 -0.91 -4.30 7.38
N ILE A 8 0.34 -4.60 7.03
CA ILE A 8 0.64 -5.51 5.94
C ILE A 8 1.16 -6.82 6.48
N GLU A 9 0.57 -7.91 6.07
CA GLU A 9 1.01 -9.26 6.40
C GLU A 9 1.64 -9.91 5.18
N GLY A 10 2.65 -10.75 5.43
CA GLY A 10 3.31 -11.49 4.37
C GLY A 10 4.60 -10.87 3.88
N MET A 11 5.03 -9.75 4.46
CA MET A 11 6.32 -9.17 4.14
C MET A 11 7.42 -9.86 4.95
N HIS A 12 8.37 -10.46 4.24
CA HIS A 12 9.47 -11.19 4.87
C HIS A 12 10.84 -10.63 4.55
N CYS A 13 10.93 -9.71 3.61
CA CYS A 13 12.22 -9.15 3.19
C CYS A 13 12.05 -7.76 2.61
N THR A 14 13.17 -7.05 2.46
CA THR A 14 13.19 -5.71 1.90
C THR A 14 12.62 -5.66 0.48
N GLY A 15 12.88 -6.70 -0.30
CA GLY A 15 12.34 -6.79 -1.66
C GLY A 15 10.82 -6.80 -1.70
N CYS A 16 10.18 -7.39 -0.70
CA CYS A 16 8.73 -7.41 -0.60
C CYS A 16 8.17 -6.00 -0.38
N SER A 17 8.77 -5.24 0.54
CA SER A 17 8.32 -3.88 0.81
C SER A 17 8.51 -2.96 -0.40
N THR A 18 9.63 -3.09 -1.09
CA THR A 18 9.91 -2.32 -2.30
C THR A 18 8.91 -2.64 -3.40
N ARG A 19 8.60 -3.91 -3.58
CA ARG A 19 7.63 -4.34 -4.58
C ARG A 19 6.24 -3.81 -4.29
N LEU A 20 5.82 -3.90 -3.03
CA LEU A 20 4.53 -3.40 -2.62
C LEU A 20 4.42 -1.89 -2.80
N GLU A 21 5.47 -1.16 -2.43
CA GLU A 21 5.53 0.27 -2.63
C GLU A 21 5.38 0.65 -4.10
N LYS A 22 6.03 -0.09 -4.98
CA LYS A 22 5.89 0.11 -6.42
C LYS A 22 4.47 -0.11 -6.90
N VAL A 23 3.85 -1.19 -6.47
CA VAL A 23 2.48 -1.52 -6.84
C VAL A 23 1.53 -0.42 -6.40
N LEU A 24 1.67 0.05 -5.17
CA LEU A 24 0.80 1.10 -4.63
C LEU A 24 1.01 2.43 -5.34
N ASN A 25 2.26 2.78 -5.64
CA ASN A 25 2.55 4.03 -6.37
C ASN A 25 2.03 4.02 -7.81
N ASN A 26 1.78 2.84 -8.37
CA ASN A 26 1.22 2.72 -9.71
C ASN A 26 -0.31 2.77 -9.74
N VAL A 27 -0.96 2.79 -8.60
CA VAL A 27 -2.42 2.91 -8.53
C VAL A 27 -2.83 4.34 -8.87
N ASP A 28 -3.76 4.48 -9.80
CA ASP A 28 -4.28 5.80 -10.16
C ASP A 28 -4.96 6.44 -8.95
N GLY A 29 -4.63 7.70 -8.69
CA GLY A 29 -5.16 8.42 -7.56
C GLY A 29 -4.26 8.38 -6.33
N VAL A 30 -3.23 7.56 -6.33
CA VAL A 30 -2.24 7.53 -5.24
C VAL A 30 -1.18 8.58 -5.51
N GLU A 31 -1.02 9.52 -4.59
CA GLU A 31 0.02 10.54 -4.69
C GLU A 31 1.37 9.98 -4.28
N GLY A 32 1.39 9.16 -3.25
CA GLY A 32 2.62 8.53 -2.78
C GLY A 32 2.32 7.42 -1.79
N ALA A 33 3.14 6.41 -1.79
CA ALA A 33 3.03 5.29 -0.87
C ALA A 33 4.38 4.96 -0.28
N LYS A 34 4.42 4.75 1.02
CA LYS A 34 5.60 4.32 1.75
C LYS A 34 5.29 3.03 2.48
N VAL A 35 6.17 2.06 2.35
CA VAL A 35 6.00 0.77 3.04
C VAL A 35 7.18 0.56 3.97
N SER A 36 6.88 0.28 5.23
CA SER A 36 7.89 -0.01 6.24
C SER A 36 7.90 -1.50 6.55
N LEU A 37 9.04 -2.14 6.32
CA LEU A 37 9.22 -3.54 6.63
C LEU A 37 9.31 -3.77 8.15
N GLU A 38 9.97 -2.86 8.85
CA GLU A 38 10.13 -2.97 10.31
C GLU A 38 8.81 -2.90 11.04
N GLU A 39 7.96 -1.98 10.63
CA GLU A 39 6.65 -1.79 11.24
C GLU A 39 5.56 -2.65 10.60
N LYS A 40 5.87 -3.23 9.45
CA LYS A 40 4.93 -4.01 8.64
C LYS A 40 3.68 -3.19 8.33
N LYS A 41 3.89 -1.94 7.96
CA LYS A 41 2.82 -0.99 7.67
C LYS A 41 3.07 -0.28 6.35
N ALA A 42 1.99 0.15 5.74
CA ALA A 42 2.05 0.97 4.54
C ALA A 42 1.34 2.29 4.80
N ASP A 43 2.03 3.38 4.53
CA ASP A 43 1.47 4.73 4.59
C ASP A 43 1.18 5.17 3.17
N ILE A 44 -0.07 5.46 2.87
CA ILE A 44 -0.51 5.79 1.53
C ILE A 44 -1.22 7.13 1.53
N LYS A 45 -0.77 8.04 0.67
CA LYS A 45 -1.46 9.30 0.40
C LYS A 45 -2.19 9.16 -0.92
N TYR A 46 -3.47 9.38 -0.91
CA TYR A 46 -4.28 9.19 -2.09
C TYR A 46 -5.39 10.23 -2.19
N ASP A 47 -5.90 10.39 -3.41
CA ASP A 47 -7.03 11.26 -3.68
C ASP A 47 -8.31 10.41 -3.56
N GLU A 48 -9.08 10.66 -2.54
CA GLU A 48 -10.29 9.90 -2.25
C GLU A 48 -11.38 10.07 -3.31
N THR A 49 -11.24 11.06 -4.20
CA THR A 49 -12.16 11.24 -5.31
C THR A 49 -11.80 10.33 -6.50
N GLN A 50 -10.59 9.79 -6.52
CA GLN A 50 -10.11 8.94 -7.61
C GLN A 50 -9.98 7.48 -7.22
N VAL A 51 -9.63 7.23 -5.98
CA VAL A 51 -9.41 5.87 -5.48
C VAL A 51 -9.91 5.75 -4.05
N SER A 52 -10.41 4.59 -3.68
CA SER A 52 -10.88 4.34 -2.33
C SER A 52 -9.89 3.47 -1.56
N GLU A 53 -10.02 3.49 -0.23
CA GLU A 53 -9.22 2.65 0.65
C GLU A 53 -9.36 1.17 0.27
N LYS A 54 -10.56 0.76 -0.10
CA LYS A 54 -10.84 -0.61 -0.52
C LYS A 54 -10.00 -1.00 -1.73
N GLU A 55 -9.86 -0.10 -2.70
CA GLU A 55 -9.03 -0.33 -3.89
C GLU A 55 -7.56 -0.49 -3.53
N LEU A 56 -7.10 0.25 -2.53
CA LEU A 56 -5.73 0.14 -2.04
C LEU A 56 -5.49 -1.22 -1.40
N ILE A 57 -6.45 -1.69 -0.62
CA ILE A 57 -6.37 -3.02 -0.01
C ILE A 57 -6.35 -4.10 -1.09
N GLU A 58 -7.17 -3.97 -2.12
CA GLU A 58 -7.18 -4.90 -3.25
C GLU A 58 -5.85 -4.92 -3.98
N ALA A 59 -5.23 -3.75 -4.15
CA ALA A 59 -3.92 -3.67 -4.78
C ALA A 59 -2.85 -4.41 -3.96
N VAL A 60 -2.91 -4.29 -2.64
CA VAL A 60 -2.02 -5.03 -1.75
C VAL A 60 -2.23 -6.54 -1.89
N GLU A 61 -3.48 -6.97 -1.93
CA GLU A 61 -3.80 -8.38 -2.08
C GLU A 61 -3.35 -8.93 -3.43
N ASP A 62 -3.50 -8.14 -4.49
CA ASP A 62 -3.03 -8.51 -5.83
C ASP A 62 -1.52 -8.69 -5.87
N ALA A 63 -0.80 -7.98 -5.04
CA ALA A 63 0.66 -8.12 -4.94
C ALA A 63 1.07 -9.35 -4.13
N GLY A 64 0.12 -10.07 -3.55
CA GLY A 64 0.39 -11.27 -2.79
C GLY A 64 0.51 -11.06 -1.28
N PHE A 65 0.06 -9.93 -0.79
CA PHE A 65 0.09 -9.59 0.63
C PHE A 65 -1.31 -9.46 1.19
N LYS A 66 -1.41 -9.30 2.49
CA LYS A 66 -2.68 -9.00 3.15
C LYS A 66 -2.60 -7.65 3.84
N ALA A 67 -3.64 -6.87 3.71
CA ALA A 67 -3.75 -5.58 4.38
C ALA A 67 -4.99 -5.52 5.26
N ASN A 68 -4.85 -4.88 6.40
CA ASN A 68 -5.96 -4.64 7.32
C ASN A 68 -6.19 -3.15 7.48
#